data_3810ce8751f44022fdc3e34f89e226cd
#
_entry.id   3810ce8751f44022fdc3e34f89e226cd
#
_cell.length_a   1.000
_cell.length_b   1.000
_cell.length_c   1.000
_cell.angle_alpha   90.00
_cell.angle_beta   90.00
_cell.angle_gamma   90.00
#
_symmetry.space_group_name_H-M   'P 1'
#
loop_
_entity.id
_entity.type
_entity.pdbx_description
1 polymer ?
#
loop_
_entity_poly.entity_id
_entity_poly.type
_entity_poly.pdbx_seq_one_letter_code
_entity_poly.pdbx_strand_id
1 'polypeptide(L)'
;MLPFLLGTAQAASPAPPPLRIGVTGAFTGNSSPMGLSMRAGIRLATEEINSQGGIGGRMLQLVERDDASQNERGIRIAHEFTSKQKLDAVIGFVNTPVVLASIGIYQQARMPVMVTIATAPEILQRHQQAPVHYIFRVSAPDDTQAELIVQEAVRRDGLRRVAIFADTTPYGRNGQAQLLKALARRGLKPVNIENFGQNERDLNLALMRSREAGAETLLTYGIGSPLAAIANGMKKMGWHVPIMGSWTLSMSNFIDQAGPNAEGTRMVQTFIENSHEIRQQAFAKRFYQRFHTKRMRSPSAVAQGYDGMLLLAQGLRESQGEGGVKLVQALEGLRNPVEGVIARYERPYSRHDHEAIDDSVPLIGIVRIGRVTFAHPQDRMRALPKPAPAMP
;
A
#
# COMPACT_ATOMS: atom_id res chain seq x y z
N MET A 1 -60.64 -30.70 -28.01
CA MET A 1 -60.28 -30.24 -26.66
C MET A 1 -58.78 -30.43 -26.48
N LEU A 2 -57.97 -29.36 -26.60
CA LEU A 2 -56.55 -29.43 -26.26
C LEU A 2 -56.38 -29.01 -24.79
N PRO A 3 -55.59 -29.71 -24.00
CA PRO A 3 -55.29 -29.29 -22.62
C PRO A 3 -54.27 -28.15 -22.61
N PHE A 4 -54.63 -27.03 -22.00
CA PHE A 4 -53.75 -25.94 -21.66
C PHE A 4 -52.80 -26.43 -20.54
N LEU A 5 -51.54 -26.63 -20.85
CA LEU A 5 -50.48 -26.78 -19.87
C LEU A 5 -50.16 -25.44 -19.23
N LEU A 6 -50.70 -25.18 -18.04
CA LEU A 6 -50.29 -24.09 -17.16
C LEU A 6 -48.87 -24.38 -16.67
N GLY A 7 -47.86 -23.76 -17.30
CA GLY A 7 -46.51 -23.71 -16.80
C GLY A 7 -46.48 -22.93 -15.48
N THR A 8 -46.18 -23.61 -14.37
CA THR A 8 -45.92 -22.97 -13.08
C THR A 8 -44.64 -22.15 -13.21
N ALA A 9 -44.78 -20.84 -13.26
CA ALA A 9 -43.63 -19.94 -13.12
C ALA A 9 -43.00 -20.18 -11.73
N GLN A 10 -41.86 -20.84 -11.70
CA GLN A 10 -41.08 -21.07 -10.47
C GLN A 10 -40.56 -19.71 -10.03
N ALA A 11 -41.05 -19.18 -8.91
CA ALA A 11 -40.59 -17.92 -8.34
C ALA A 11 -39.07 -18.07 -8.09
N ALA A 12 -38.27 -17.22 -8.72
CA ALA A 12 -36.82 -17.20 -8.50
C ALA A 12 -36.57 -16.97 -6.98
N SER A 13 -35.80 -17.85 -6.38
CA SER A 13 -35.37 -17.66 -4.98
C SER A 13 -34.73 -16.28 -4.83
N PRO A 14 -35.03 -15.54 -3.74
CA PRO A 14 -34.42 -14.25 -3.51
C PRO A 14 -32.89 -14.36 -3.51
N ALA A 15 -32.23 -13.45 -4.18
CA ALA A 15 -30.76 -13.43 -4.24
C ALA A 15 -30.18 -13.38 -2.80
N PRO A 16 -29.13 -14.16 -2.52
CA PRO A 16 -28.54 -14.19 -1.18
C PRO A 16 -27.99 -12.80 -0.81
N PRO A 17 -28.01 -12.42 0.49
CA PRO A 17 -27.54 -11.11 0.91
C PRO A 17 -26.08 -10.89 0.53
N PRO A 18 -25.67 -9.65 0.15
CA PRO A 18 -24.31 -9.37 -0.28
C PRO A 18 -23.30 -9.56 0.85
N LEU A 19 -22.04 -9.82 0.50
CA LEU A 19 -20.89 -9.73 1.39
C LEU A 19 -20.50 -8.25 1.52
N ARG A 20 -20.52 -7.72 2.73
CA ARG A 20 -20.31 -6.29 2.96
C ARG A 20 -18.90 -6.02 3.45
N ILE A 21 -18.14 -5.24 2.68
CA ILE A 21 -16.72 -4.95 2.96
C ILE A 21 -16.57 -3.46 3.27
N GLY A 22 -16.08 -3.16 4.47
CA GLY A 22 -15.72 -1.80 4.85
C GLY A 22 -14.43 -1.36 4.13
N VAL A 23 -14.43 -0.14 3.59
CA VAL A 23 -13.24 0.44 2.96
C VAL A 23 -12.94 1.77 3.63
N THR A 24 -11.76 1.88 4.25
CA THR A 24 -11.32 3.12 4.89
C THR A 24 -9.94 3.55 4.41
N GLY A 25 -9.72 4.86 4.34
CA GLY A 25 -8.45 5.44 3.93
C GLY A 25 -8.56 6.95 3.75
N ALA A 26 -7.46 7.59 3.50
CA ALA A 26 -7.38 9.02 3.24
C ALA A 26 -7.86 9.34 1.81
N PHE A 27 -9.14 9.59 1.63
CA PHE A 27 -9.69 9.97 0.32
C PHE A 27 -9.61 11.48 0.07
N THR A 28 -9.34 12.26 1.12
CA THR A 28 -9.03 13.69 1.10
C THR A 28 -7.69 13.99 1.79
N GLY A 29 -7.15 15.21 1.63
CA GLY A 29 -5.89 15.66 2.24
C GLY A 29 -4.62 15.18 1.52
N ASN A 30 -3.47 15.35 2.18
CA ASN A 30 -2.14 15.16 1.58
C ASN A 30 -1.86 13.71 1.13
N SER A 31 -2.48 12.72 1.76
CA SER A 31 -2.35 11.31 1.39
C SER A 31 -3.40 10.84 0.37
N SER A 32 -4.28 11.73 -0.09
CA SER A 32 -5.37 11.37 -1.01
C SER A 32 -4.92 10.75 -2.34
N PRO A 33 -3.75 11.07 -2.94
CA PRO A 33 -3.29 10.34 -4.11
C PRO A 33 -3.17 8.82 -3.87
N MET A 34 -2.66 8.40 -2.70
CA MET A 34 -2.63 6.98 -2.31
C MET A 34 -4.01 6.44 -1.98
N GLY A 35 -4.79 7.15 -1.16
CA GLY A 35 -6.13 6.70 -0.74
C GLY A 35 -7.09 6.52 -1.90
N LEU A 36 -7.14 7.48 -2.83
CA LEU A 36 -7.97 7.39 -4.03
C LEU A 36 -7.50 6.29 -4.98
N SER A 37 -6.18 6.10 -5.11
CA SER A 37 -5.60 5.03 -5.91
C SER A 37 -5.92 3.65 -5.33
N MET A 38 -5.72 3.45 -4.04
CA MET A 38 -6.09 2.24 -3.31
C MET A 38 -7.58 1.92 -3.50
N ARG A 39 -8.45 2.90 -3.26
CA ARG A 39 -9.91 2.75 -3.43
C ARG A 39 -10.27 2.34 -4.86
N ALA A 40 -9.62 2.92 -5.86
CA ALA A 40 -9.85 2.57 -7.26
C ALA A 40 -9.42 1.13 -7.56
N GLY A 41 -8.29 0.66 -7.02
CA GLY A 41 -7.87 -0.74 -7.12
C GLY A 41 -8.87 -1.70 -6.48
N ILE A 42 -9.32 -1.40 -5.25
CA ILE A 42 -10.34 -2.18 -4.54
C ILE A 42 -11.64 -2.25 -5.35
N ARG A 43 -12.11 -1.12 -5.90
CA ARG A 43 -13.33 -1.07 -6.72
C ARG A 43 -13.19 -1.92 -7.98
N LEU A 44 -12.06 -1.81 -8.69
CA LEU A 44 -11.82 -2.60 -9.91
C LEU A 44 -11.88 -4.09 -9.62
N ALA A 45 -11.17 -4.57 -8.60
CA ALA A 45 -11.21 -5.97 -8.18
C ALA A 45 -12.63 -6.41 -7.79
N THR A 46 -13.36 -5.58 -7.04
CA THR A 46 -14.74 -5.86 -6.64
C THR A 46 -15.66 -6.00 -7.84
N GLU A 47 -15.56 -5.11 -8.82
CA GLU A 47 -16.35 -5.15 -10.05
C GLU A 47 -16.06 -6.40 -10.87
N GLU A 48 -14.79 -6.78 -10.99
CA GLU A 48 -14.37 -7.99 -11.70
C GLU A 48 -14.88 -9.28 -10.99
N ILE A 49 -14.80 -9.34 -9.66
CA ILE A 49 -15.35 -10.46 -8.88
C ILE A 49 -16.87 -10.54 -9.04
N ASN A 50 -17.55 -9.41 -8.95
CA ASN A 50 -19.02 -9.36 -9.08
C ASN A 50 -19.49 -9.72 -10.50
N SER A 51 -18.75 -9.32 -11.54
CA SER A 51 -19.06 -9.69 -12.92
C SER A 51 -18.99 -11.20 -13.18
N GLN A 52 -18.24 -11.93 -12.33
CA GLN A 52 -18.12 -13.39 -12.35
C GLN A 52 -19.13 -14.10 -11.43
N GLY A 53 -20.16 -13.38 -10.92
CA GLY A 53 -21.20 -13.95 -10.04
C GLY A 53 -20.89 -13.82 -8.55
N GLY A 54 -19.86 -13.06 -8.15
CA GLY A 54 -19.52 -12.81 -6.75
C GLY A 54 -18.82 -14.00 -6.08
N ILE A 55 -19.11 -14.20 -4.80
CA ILE A 55 -18.56 -15.29 -3.98
C ILE A 55 -19.73 -16.16 -3.51
N GLY A 56 -19.79 -17.40 -3.97
CA GLY A 56 -20.92 -18.29 -3.65
C GLY A 56 -22.29 -17.71 -4.02
N GLY A 57 -22.37 -16.95 -5.13
CA GLY A 57 -23.59 -16.25 -5.59
C GLY A 57 -23.90 -14.94 -4.82
N ARG A 58 -23.07 -14.55 -3.84
CA ARG A 58 -23.19 -13.30 -3.06
C ARG A 58 -22.32 -12.22 -3.67
N MET A 59 -22.89 -11.09 -4.04
CA MET A 59 -22.14 -9.93 -4.55
C MET A 59 -21.38 -9.24 -3.43
N LEU A 60 -20.19 -8.71 -3.72
CA LEU A 60 -19.45 -7.82 -2.83
C LEU A 60 -20.08 -6.43 -2.83
N GLN A 61 -20.36 -5.88 -1.66
CA GLN A 61 -20.84 -4.51 -1.46
C GLN A 61 -19.85 -3.71 -0.63
N LEU A 62 -19.34 -2.62 -1.18
CA LEU A 62 -18.38 -1.76 -0.49
C LEU A 62 -19.09 -0.70 0.36
N VAL A 63 -18.63 -0.51 1.60
CA VAL A 63 -19.04 0.56 2.51
C VAL A 63 -17.84 1.45 2.77
N GLU A 64 -17.76 2.57 2.05
CA GLU A 64 -16.56 3.42 2.03
C GLU A 64 -16.64 4.57 3.03
N ARG A 65 -15.53 4.85 3.73
CA ARG A 65 -15.39 5.98 4.66
C ARG A 65 -14.03 6.65 4.52
N ASP A 66 -14.05 7.97 4.45
CA ASP A 66 -12.85 8.82 4.40
C ASP A 66 -12.37 9.14 5.82
N ASP A 67 -11.19 8.65 6.18
CA ASP A 67 -10.53 9.00 7.44
C ASP A 67 -9.76 10.34 7.38
N ALA A 68 -9.57 10.89 6.18
CA ALA A 68 -8.86 12.14 5.92
C ALA A 68 -7.48 12.24 6.59
N SER A 69 -6.81 11.12 6.82
CA SER A 69 -5.54 11.01 7.60
C SER A 69 -5.67 11.47 9.06
N GLN A 70 -6.88 11.40 9.65
CA GLN A 70 -7.16 11.87 11.01
C GLN A 70 -7.44 10.67 11.93
N ASN A 71 -6.67 10.57 13.01
CA ASN A 71 -6.79 9.48 13.99
C ASN A 71 -8.20 9.36 14.57
N GLU A 72 -8.79 10.50 14.96
CA GLU A 72 -10.13 10.55 15.55
C GLU A 72 -11.22 10.10 14.57
N ARG A 73 -11.05 10.40 13.27
CA ARG A 73 -11.93 9.87 12.23
C ARG A 73 -11.75 8.36 12.05
N GLY A 74 -10.51 7.88 12.00
CA GLY A 74 -10.22 6.44 11.95
C GLY A 74 -10.86 5.68 13.12
N ILE A 75 -10.76 6.20 14.35
CA ILE A 75 -11.41 5.65 15.55
C ILE A 75 -12.94 5.62 15.39
N ARG A 76 -13.56 6.72 14.97
CA ARG A 76 -15.03 6.78 14.77
C ARG A 76 -15.49 5.80 13.69
N ILE A 77 -14.75 5.68 12.58
CA ILE A 77 -15.04 4.73 11.51
C ILE A 77 -14.93 3.30 12.03
N ALA A 78 -13.91 2.99 12.82
CA ALA A 78 -13.75 1.66 13.41
C ALA A 78 -14.94 1.28 14.31
N HIS A 79 -15.41 2.19 15.16
CA HIS A 79 -16.62 1.95 15.95
C HIS A 79 -17.87 1.82 15.08
N GLU A 80 -18.05 2.63 14.03
CA GLU A 80 -19.16 2.50 13.09
C GLU A 80 -19.15 1.13 12.41
N PHE A 81 -17.99 0.73 11.87
CA PHE A 81 -17.83 -0.50 11.12
C PHE A 81 -18.03 -1.76 11.98
N THR A 82 -17.63 -1.72 13.23
CA THR A 82 -17.74 -2.86 14.14
C THR A 82 -19.10 -2.97 14.85
N SER A 83 -19.85 -1.88 14.97
CA SER A 83 -21.10 -1.87 15.76
C SER A 83 -22.38 -1.67 14.92
N LYS A 84 -22.30 -0.93 13.80
CA LYS A 84 -23.51 -0.49 13.07
C LYS A 84 -23.65 -1.10 11.68
N GLN A 85 -22.56 -1.49 11.02
CA GLN A 85 -22.57 -1.78 9.60
C GLN A 85 -22.74 -3.25 9.22
N LYS A 86 -22.63 -4.20 10.15
CA LYS A 86 -22.67 -5.66 9.89
C LYS A 86 -21.76 -6.03 8.71
N LEU A 87 -20.48 -5.73 8.83
CA LEU A 87 -19.47 -6.02 7.80
C LEU A 87 -18.89 -7.43 7.99
N ASP A 88 -18.52 -8.06 6.89
CA ASP A 88 -17.81 -9.35 6.89
C ASP A 88 -16.31 -9.17 7.06
N ALA A 89 -15.74 -8.06 6.57
CA ALA A 89 -14.34 -7.68 6.72
C ALA A 89 -14.14 -6.18 6.45
N VAL A 90 -12.93 -5.68 6.72
CA VAL A 90 -12.50 -4.30 6.41
C VAL A 90 -11.20 -4.34 5.61
N ILE A 91 -11.07 -3.46 4.61
CA ILE A 91 -9.88 -3.32 3.77
C ILE A 91 -9.50 -1.86 3.61
N GLY A 92 -8.20 -1.58 3.46
CA GLY A 92 -7.73 -0.22 3.17
C GLY A 92 -6.56 0.20 4.03
N PHE A 93 -6.69 1.35 4.69
CA PHE A 93 -5.74 1.99 5.58
C PHE A 93 -4.47 2.53 4.91
N VAL A 94 -4.39 3.85 4.82
CA VAL A 94 -3.29 4.55 4.17
C VAL A 94 -2.21 4.97 5.17
N ASN A 95 -2.60 5.62 6.25
CA ASN A 95 -1.68 6.29 7.17
C ASN A 95 -1.43 5.46 8.42
N THR A 96 -0.17 5.16 8.71
CA THR A 96 0.26 4.45 9.92
C THR A 96 -0.38 4.98 11.21
N PRO A 97 -0.39 6.30 11.51
CA PRO A 97 -1.00 6.79 12.75
C PRO A 97 -2.50 6.46 12.85
N VAL A 98 -3.25 6.52 11.76
CA VAL A 98 -4.68 6.20 11.73
C VAL A 98 -4.91 4.71 12.00
N VAL A 99 -4.08 3.84 11.38
CA VAL A 99 -4.12 2.39 11.65
C VAL A 99 -3.86 2.12 13.12
N LEU A 100 -2.74 2.61 13.65
CA LEU A 100 -2.34 2.36 15.04
C LEU A 100 -3.36 2.87 16.06
N ALA A 101 -4.08 3.94 15.74
CA ALA A 101 -5.15 4.48 16.59
C ALA A 101 -6.44 3.63 16.57
N SER A 102 -6.72 2.91 15.47
CA SER A 102 -8.01 2.24 15.25
C SER A 102 -7.94 0.72 15.26
N ILE A 103 -6.76 0.12 14.98
CA ILE A 103 -6.63 -1.32 14.74
C ILE A 103 -7.05 -2.19 15.93
N GLY A 104 -6.83 -1.72 17.17
CA GLY A 104 -7.24 -2.41 18.38
C GLY A 104 -8.76 -2.58 18.51
N ILE A 105 -9.56 -1.65 17.95
CA ILE A 105 -11.02 -1.73 17.93
C ILE A 105 -11.48 -2.89 17.05
N TYR A 106 -10.88 -3.04 15.85
CA TYR A 106 -11.17 -4.16 14.95
C TYR A 106 -10.74 -5.50 15.56
N GLN A 107 -9.55 -5.54 16.16
CA GLN A 107 -9.06 -6.74 16.85
C GLN A 107 -10.01 -7.20 17.96
N GLN A 108 -10.46 -6.29 18.83
CA GLN A 108 -11.41 -6.58 19.90
C GLN A 108 -12.78 -7.03 19.36
N ALA A 109 -13.23 -6.42 18.28
CA ALA A 109 -14.48 -6.79 17.61
C ALA A 109 -14.40 -8.08 16.78
N ARG A 110 -13.24 -8.75 16.75
CA ARG A 110 -13.00 -9.95 15.93
C ARG A 110 -13.28 -9.72 14.43
N MET A 111 -12.99 -8.52 13.96
CA MET A 111 -13.22 -8.08 12.59
C MET A 111 -11.94 -8.29 11.76
N PRO A 112 -11.94 -9.16 10.74
CA PRO A 112 -10.79 -9.31 9.84
C PRO A 112 -10.49 -8.03 9.07
N VAL A 113 -9.22 -7.65 9.04
CA VAL A 113 -8.73 -6.42 8.40
C VAL A 113 -7.61 -6.76 7.41
N MET A 114 -7.72 -6.24 6.19
CA MET A 114 -6.66 -6.26 5.19
C MET A 114 -6.05 -4.86 5.04
N VAL A 115 -4.85 -4.66 5.59
CA VAL A 115 -4.09 -3.41 5.46
C VAL A 115 -3.37 -3.41 4.12
N THR A 116 -3.64 -2.40 3.28
CA THR A 116 -3.11 -2.39 1.91
C THR A 116 -1.99 -1.36 1.68
N ILE A 117 -1.90 -0.31 2.51
CA ILE A 117 -0.92 0.76 2.29
C ILE A 117 -0.02 1.00 3.51
N ALA A 118 -0.57 1.09 4.72
CA ALA A 118 0.24 1.40 5.91
C ALA A 118 1.33 0.33 6.17
N THR A 119 2.56 0.76 6.49
CA THR A 119 3.79 -0.04 6.38
C THR A 119 4.51 -0.31 7.70
N ALA A 120 4.17 0.40 8.79
CA ALA A 120 4.88 0.23 10.06
C ALA A 120 4.81 -1.23 10.55
N PRO A 121 5.93 -1.86 10.93
CA PRO A 121 5.94 -3.22 11.47
C PRO A 121 5.05 -3.40 12.69
N GLU A 122 4.93 -2.35 13.50
CA GLU A 122 4.11 -2.31 14.71
C GLU A 122 2.62 -2.66 14.45
N ILE A 123 2.11 -2.44 13.25
CA ILE A 123 0.73 -2.74 12.86
C ILE A 123 0.39 -4.22 13.10
N LEU A 124 1.28 -5.12 12.72
CA LEU A 124 1.10 -6.56 12.93
C LEU A 124 1.64 -7.02 14.29
N GLN A 125 2.79 -6.48 14.72
CA GLN A 125 3.43 -6.88 15.96
C GLN A 125 2.55 -6.65 17.19
N ARG A 126 1.72 -5.60 17.20
CA ARG A 126 0.87 -5.23 18.35
C ARG A 126 -0.05 -6.35 18.82
N HIS A 127 -0.53 -7.19 17.91
CA HIS A 127 -1.49 -8.26 18.20
C HIS A 127 -0.96 -9.66 17.85
N GLN A 128 0.32 -9.78 17.54
CA GLN A 128 0.95 -11.04 17.10
C GLN A 128 0.81 -12.18 18.13
N GLN A 129 0.77 -11.83 19.43
CA GLN A 129 0.63 -12.81 20.52
C GLN A 129 -0.85 -13.09 20.89
N ALA A 130 -1.81 -12.49 20.19
CA ALA A 130 -3.22 -12.75 20.45
C ALA A 130 -3.58 -14.20 20.05
N PRO A 131 -4.54 -14.85 20.77
CA PRO A 131 -5.02 -16.19 20.40
C PRO A 131 -5.51 -16.30 18.94
N VAL A 132 -6.11 -15.21 18.42
CA VAL A 132 -6.46 -15.02 17.02
C VAL A 132 -6.06 -13.61 16.61
N HIS A 133 -5.25 -13.50 15.58
CA HIS A 133 -4.81 -12.21 15.03
C HIS A 133 -5.66 -11.87 13.79
N TYR A 134 -6.44 -10.79 13.87
CA TYR A 134 -7.41 -10.42 12.82
C TYR A 134 -6.86 -9.48 11.75
N ILE A 135 -5.57 -9.12 11.81
CA ILE A 135 -4.98 -8.10 10.95
C ILE A 135 -4.00 -8.74 9.95
N PHE A 136 -4.22 -8.51 8.68
CA PHE A 136 -3.38 -8.97 7.56
C PHE A 136 -2.84 -7.79 6.78
N ARG A 137 -1.72 -7.96 6.08
CA ARG A 137 -1.13 -6.89 5.28
C ARG A 137 -0.67 -7.36 3.89
N VAL A 138 -0.80 -6.46 2.89
CA VAL A 138 -0.32 -6.65 1.52
C VAL A 138 0.48 -5.44 1.02
N SER A 139 1.23 -4.80 1.92
CA SER A 139 2.13 -3.68 1.62
C SER A 139 3.56 -4.03 2.02
N ALA A 140 4.55 -3.48 1.30
CA ALA A 140 5.95 -3.69 1.64
C ALA A 140 6.29 -3.01 2.98
N PRO A 141 6.76 -3.74 4.01
CA PRO A 141 7.10 -3.17 5.31
C PRO A 141 8.18 -2.09 5.24
N ASP A 142 8.23 -1.20 6.22
CA ASP A 142 9.21 -0.11 6.26
C ASP A 142 10.66 -0.59 6.36
N ASP A 143 10.92 -1.70 7.03
CA ASP A 143 12.27 -2.29 7.12
C ASP A 143 12.77 -2.81 5.77
N THR A 144 11.92 -3.52 5.01
CA THR A 144 12.19 -3.93 3.63
C THR A 144 12.44 -2.71 2.73
N GLN A 145 11.61 -1.68 2.82
CA GLN A 145 11.81 -0.46 2.03
C GLN A 145 13.12 0.24 2.39
N ALA A 146 13.41 0.43 3.68
CA ALA A 146 14.63 1.08 4.14
C ALA A 146 15.89 0.32 3.73
N GLU A 147 15.85 -1.01 3.80
CA GLU A 147 16.97 -1.85 3.36
C GLU A 147 17.25 -1.66 1.86
N LEU A 148 16.20 -1.65 1.03
CA LEU A 148 16.34 -1.47 -0.42
C LEU A 148 16.83 -0.05 -0.77
N ILE A 149 16.35 1.00 -0.08
CA ILE A 149 16.80 2.38 -0.26
C ILE A 149 18.31 2.50 0.06
N VAL A 150 18.74 1.96 1.21
CA VAL A 150 20.16 2.01 1.61
C VAL A 150 21.02 1.15 0.69
N GLN A 151 20.52 0.00 0.26
CA GLN A 151 21.22 -0.84 -0.73
C GLN A 151 21.45 -0.10 -2.05
N GLU A 152 20.43 0.61 -2.54
CA GLU A 152 20.53 1.41 -3.77
C GLU A 152 21.57 2.52 -3.62
N ALA A 153 21.51 3.31 -2.54
CA ALA A 153 22.43 4.41 -2.31
C ALA A 153 23.88 3.95 -2.08
N VAL A 154 24.08 2.97 -1.22
CA VAL A 154 25.42 2.60 -0.72
C VAL A 154 26.10 1.56 -1.61
N ARG A 155 25.42 0.46 -1.95
CA ARG A 155 26.04 -0.62 -2.73
C ARG A 155 26.12 -0.32 -4.20
N ARG A 156 25.08 0.30 -4.75
CA ARG A 156 24.95 0.53 -6.19
C ARG A 156 25.63 1.82 -6.63
N ASP A 157 25.35 2.92 -5.93
CA ASP A 157 25.87 4.24 -6.27
C ASP A 157 27.17 4.60 -5.53
N GLY A 158 27.58 3.80 -4.54
CA GLY A 158 28.79 4.03 -3.75
C GLY A 158 28.71 5.21 -2.77
N LEU A 159 27.51 5.77 -2.54
CA LEU A 159 27.31 6.96 -1.71
C LEU A 159 27.36 6.62 -0.23
N ARG A 160 28.26 7.25 0.51
CA ARG A 160 28.50 6.94 1.93
C ARG A 160 28.11 8.06 2.88
N ARG A 161 28.09 9.29 2.42
CA ARG A 161 27.73 10.49 3.21
C ARG A 161 26.24 10.81 3.00
N VAL A 162 25.42 10.20 3.84
CA VAL A 162 23.98 10.20 3.70
C VAL A 162 23.34 11.21 4.64
N ALA A 163 22.44 12.07 4.18
CA ALA A 163 21.53 12.82 5.04
C ALA A 163 20.13 12.15 5.02
N ILE A 164 19.46 12.15 6.17
CA ILE A 164 18.10 11.63 6.32
C ILE A 164 17.13 12.78 6.54
N PHE A 165 16.03 12.81 5.77
CA PHE A 165 14.89 13.71 5.94
C PHE A 165 13.63 12.91 6.23
N ALA A 166 13.08 13.02 7.44
CA ALA A 166 11.90 12.28 7.83
C ALA A 166 10.81 13.18 8.42
N ASP A 167 9.54 12.90 8.13
CA ASP A 167 8.47 13.66 8.78
C ASP A 167 8.29 13.24 10.26
N THR A 168 7.66 14.13 11.03
CA THR A 168 7.47 13.94 12.48
C THR A 168 6.29 13.03 12.84
N THR A 169 5.64 12.38 11.87
CA THR A 169 4.57 11.41 12.13
C THR A 169 5.14 10.06 12.58
N PRO A 170 4.31 9.16 13.12
CA PRO A 170 4.70 7.77 13.36
C PRO A 170 5.29 7.09 12.13
N TYR A 171 4.80 7.39 10.92
CA TYR A 171 5.35 6.87 9.66
C TYR A 171 6.79 7.35 9.43
N GLY A 172 7.04 8.66 9.46
CA GLY A 172 8.38 9.22 9.25
C GLY A 172 9.38 8.79 10.32
N ARG A 173 8.98 8.82 11.61
CA ARG A 173 9.84 8.35 12.70
C ARG A 173 10.22 6.87 12.57
N ASN A 174 9.25 6.01 12.19
CA ASN A 174 9.53 4.60 12.00
C ASN A 174 10.46 4.38 10.79
N GLY A 175 10.18 5.02 9.66
CA GLY A 175 11.05 4.95 8.48
C GLY A 175 12.47 5.45 8.76
N GLN A 176 12.64 6.57 9.50
CA GLN A 176 13.95 7.03 9.96
C GLN A 176 14.66 5.97 10.78
N ALA A 177 13.98 5.33 11.73
CA ALA A 177 14.55 4.28 12.55
C ALA A 177 15.01 3.07 11.71
N GLN A 178 14.23 2.67 10.70
CA GLN A 178 14.60 1.58 9.81
C GLN A 178 15.78 1.96 8.89
N LEU A 179 15.83 3.20 8.37
CA LEU A 179 17.00 3.69 7.63
C LEU A 179 18.27 3.68 8.46
N LEU A 180 18.19 4.12 9.73
CA LEU A 180 19.33 4.08 10.66
C LEU A 180 19.81 2.66 10.91
N LYS A 181 18.91 1.69 11.10
CA LYS A 181 19.26 0.27 11.24
C LYS A 181 19.93 -0.27 9.97
N ALA A 182 19.40 0.04 8.79
CA ALA A 182 19.95 -0.41 7.51
C ALA A 182 21.36 0.17 7.24
N LEU A 183 21.60 1.44 7.60
CA LEU A 183 22.92 2.07 7.53
C LEU A 183 23.88 1.44 8.54
N ALA A 184 23.45 1.23 9.79
CA ALA A 184 24.28 0.63 10.85
C ALA A 184 24.76 -0.78 10.48
N ARG A 185 23.92 -1.60 9.83
CA ARG A 185 24.33 -2.92 9.29
C ARG A 185 25.48 -2.84 8.28
N ARG A 186 25.72 -1.67 7.70
CA ARG A 186 26.83 -1.39 6.75
C ARG A 186 27.97 -0.59 7.38
N GLY A 187 27.97 -0.42 8.71
CA GLY A 187 28.96 0.37 9.44
C GLY A 187 28.88 1.86 9.13
N LEU A 188 27.74 2.37 8.68
CA LEU A 188 27.54 3.77 8.31
C LEU A 188 26.65 4.49 9.32
N LYS A 189 26.91 5.79 9.47
CA LYS A 189 26.06 6.73 10.18
C LYS A 189 25.69 7.88 9.23
N PRO A 190 24.48 8.44 9.31
CA PRO A 190 24.15 9.61 8.53
C PRO A 190 25.03 10.80 8.95
N VAL A 191 25.39 11.66 7.99
CA VAL A 191 26.15 12.89 8.26
C VAL A 191 25.23 13.99 8.79
N ASN A 192 23.94 13.92 8.52
CA ASN A 192 22.89 14.79 9.08
C ASN A 192 21.53 14.10 9.13
N ILE A 193 20.69 14.51 10.07
CA ILE A 193 19.31 14.05 10.20
C ILE A 193 18.42 15.28 10.42
N GLU A 194 17.41 15.43 9.57
CA GLU A 194 16.42 16.49 9.65
C GLU A 194 15.02 15.93 9.78
N ASN A 195 14.25 16.51 10.69
CA ASN A 195 12.84 16.18 10.86
C ASN A 195 11.98 17.37 10.46
N PHE A 196 10.87 17.13 9.77
CA PHE A 196 9.98 18.17 9.26
C PHE A 196 8.51 17.87 9.53
N GLY A 197 7.72 18.93 9.68
CA GLY A 197 6.27 18.84 9.83
C GLY A 197 5.57 18.51 8.51
N GLN A 198 4.40 17.84 8.57
CA GLN A 198 3.62 17.46 7.37
C GLN A 198 3.18 18.65 6.48
N ASN A 199 3.14 19.85 7.03
CA ASN A 199 2.74 21.08 6.32
C ASN A 199 3.90 22.05 6.11
N GLU A 200 5.12 21.66 6.45
CA GLU A 200 6.31 22.50 6.31
C GLU A 200 6.65 22.68 4.83
N ARG A 201 6.86 23.91 4.42
CA ARG A 201 7.11 24.26 3.01
C ARG A 201 8.46 24.92 2.78
N ASP A 202 9.15 25.31 3.85
CA ASP A 202 10.50 25.86 3.78
C ASP A 202 11.46 24.99 4.57
N LEU A 203 12.27 24.24 3.85
CA LEU A 203 13.30 23.35 4.38
C LEU A 203 14.72 23.84 4.03
N ASN A 204 14.87 25.12 3.61
CA ASN A 204 16.15 25.63 3.13
C ASN A 204 17.26 25.52 4.20
N LEU A 205 16.98 25.84 5.46
CA LEU A 205 17.97 25.70 6.53
C LEU A 205 18.40 24.24 6.77
N ALA A 206 17.45 23.30 6.74
CA ALA A 206 17.74 21.87 6.86
C ALA A 206 18.62 21.40 5.68
N LEU A 207 18.30 21.85 4.46
CA LEU A 207 19.09 21.53 3.27
C LEU A 207 20.50 22.14 3.33
N MET A 208 20.64 23.37 3.82
CA MET A 208 21.96 24.01 4.03
C MET A 208 22.82 23.19 5.00
N ARG A 209 22.29 22.83 6.19
CA ARG A 209 23.03 22.00 7.16
C ARG A 209 23.47 20.67 6.56
N SER A 210 22.60 20.02 5.78
CA SER A 210 22.94 18.75 5.14
C SER A 210 24.03 18.90 4.08
N ARG A 211 23.99 19.97 3.30
CA ARG A 211 25.01 20.33 2.31
C ARG A 211 26.37 20.64 2.97
N GLU A 212 26.37 21.43 4.03
CA GLU A 212 27.56 21.77 4.82
C GLU A 212 28.17 20.54 5.52
N ALA A 213 27.33 19.60 5.98
CA ALA A 213 27.75 18.30 6.47
C ALA A 213 28.34 17.41 5.36
N GLY A 214 28.31 17.84 4.10
CA GLY A 214 28.86 17.15 2.94
C GLY A 214 28.03 15.93 2.52
N ALA A 215 26.72 15.98 2.64
CA ALA A 215 25.88 14.87 2.18
C ALA A 215 25.96 14.69 0.65
N GLU A 216 26.16 13.43 0.24
CA GLU A 216 26.23 12.96 -1.16
C GLU A 216 24.87 12.48 -1.67
N THR A 217 23.92 12.24 -0.80
CA THR A 217 22.54 11.84 -1.09
C THR A 217 21.59 12.18 0.04
N LEU A 218 20.32 12.41 -0.29
CA LEU A 218 19.25 12.52 0.69
C LEU A 218 18.38 11.25 0.66
N LEU A 219 18.21 10.61 1.83
CA LEU A 219 17.24 9.55 2.03
C LEU A 219 16.00 10.14 2.71
N THR A 220 14.82 9.92 2.13
CA THR A 220 13.59 10.56 2.62
C THR A 220 12.56 9.54 3.09
N TYR A 221 11.88 9.87 4.21
CA TYR A 221 10.74 9.13 4.73
C TYR A 221 9.69 10.11 5.24
N GLY A 222 8.72 10.43 4.41
CA GLY A 222 7.70 11.42 4.73
C GLY A 222 6.57 11.44 3.69
N ILE A 223 5.57 12.30 3.89
CA ILE A 223 4.38 12.38 3.06
C ILE A 223 4.09 13.83 2.66
N GLY A 224 3.66 14.01 1.42
CA GLY A 224 3.03 15.23 0.95
C GLY A 224 3.98 16.32 0.44
N SER A 225 3.53 17.57 0.56
CA SER A 225 4.19 18.76 0.01
C SER A 225 5.64 19.01 0.47
N PRO A 226 6.05 18.66 1.71
CA PRO A 226 7.44 18.84 2.13
C PRO A 226 8.45 18.10 1.27
N LEU A 227 8.09 16.95 0.73
CA LEU A 227 8.97 16.20 -0.19
C LEU A 227 9.27 17.00 -1.46
N ALA A 228 8.26 17.69 -2.01
CA ALA A 228 8.47 18.59 -3.15
C ALA A 228 9.28 19.84 -2.76
N ALA A 229 9.09 20.36 -1.54
CA ALA A 229 9.89 21.47 -1.01
C ALA A 229 11.38 21.10 -0.91
N ILE A 230 11.72 19.85 -0.54
CA ILE A 230 13.10 19.34 -0.56
C ILE A 230 13.68 19.45 -1.98
N ALA A 231 13.03 18.85 -2.99
CA ALA A 231 13.51 18.85 -4.37
C ALA A 231 13.65 20.28 -4.94
N ASN A 232 12.65 21.13 -4.69
CA ASN A 232 12.65 22.52 -5.15
C ASN A 232 13.70 23.38 -4.43
N GLY A 233 13.89 23.20 -3.12
CA GLY A 233 14.91 23.87 -2.34
C GLY A 233 16.33 23.51 -2.78
N MET A 234 16.60 22.23 -3.02
CA MET A 234 17.89 21.78 -3.55
C MET A 234 18.20 22.43 -4.90
N LYS A 235 17.23 22.48 -5.81
CA LYS A 235 17.40 23.15 -7.11
C LYS A 235 17.71 24.64 -6.95
N LYS A 236 16.94 25.34 -6.08
CA LYS A 236 17.16 26.77 -5.78
C LYS A 236 18.56 27.06 -5.25
N MET A 237 19.11 26.13 -4.46
CA MET A 237 20.46 26.24 -3.89
C MET A 237 21.57 25.78 -4.85
N GLY A 238 21.26 25.32 -6.05
CA GLY A 238 22.23 24.72 -6.97
C GLY A 238 22.90 23.45 -6.40
N TRP A 239 22.21 22.71 -5.51
CA TRP A 239 22.72 21.48 -4.91
C TRP A 239 22.13 20.26 -5.60
N HIS A 240 23.00 19.46 -6.26
CA HIS A 240 22.59 18.38 -7.13
C HIS A 240 23.12 17.04 -6.60
N VAL A 241 22.40 16.45 -5.64
CA VAL A 241 22.66 15.09 -5.16
C VAL A 241 21.39 14.24 -5.33
N PRO A 242 21.52 12.90 -5.43
CA PRO A 242 20.36 12.03 -5.55
C PRO A 242 19.39 12.15 -4.37
N ILE A 243 18.09 12.11 -4.65
CA ILE A 243 17.03 11.93 -3.66
C ILE A 243 16.52 10.50 -3.82
N MET A 244 16.53 9.73 -2.73
CA MET A 244 15.98 8.39 -2.67
C MET A 244 15.04 8.28 -1.47
N GLY A 245 13.99 7.50 -1.58
CA GLY A 245 13.06 7.39 -0.44
C GLY A 245 12.03 6.29 -0.59
N SER A 246 11.10 6.30 0.33
CA SER A 246 9.97 5.40 0.30
C SER A 246 9.07 5.67 -0.90
N TRP A 247 8.11 4.80 -1.11
CA TRP A 247 7.15 4.87 -2.23
C TRP A 247 6.33 6.17 -2.31
N THR A 248 6.31 6.99 -1.23
CA THR A 248 5.61 8.29 -1.22
C THR A 248 6.14 9.28 -2.24
N LEU A 249 7.40 9.13 -2.69
CA LEU A 249 7.97 9.87 -3.80
C LEU A 249 7.36 9.52 -5.16
N SER A 250 6.53 8.47 -5.26
CA SER A 250 5.77 8.15 -6.47
C SER A 250 4.40 8.85 -6.55
N MET A 251 4.01 9.54 -5.47
CA MET A 251 2.70 10.19 -5.42
C MET A 251 2.61 11.37 -6.39
N SER A 252 1.45 11.50 -7.04
CA SER A 252 1.23 12.57 -8.03
C SER A 252 1.45 13.97 -7.45
N ASN A 253 1.10 14.21 -6.18
CA ASN A 253 1.31 15.50 -5.56
C ASN A 253 2.79 15.86 -5.33
N PHE A 254 3.67 14.87 -5.06
CA PHE A 254 5.11 15.11 -5.07
C PHE A 254 5.59 15.47 -6.49
N ILE A 255 5.29 14.60 -7.46
CA ILE A 255 5.78 14.76 -8.84
C ILE A 255 5.27 16.06 -9.45
N ASP A 256 3.99 16.41 -9.27
CA ASP A 256 3.37 17.59 -9.85
C ASP A 256 3.87 18.89 -9.20
N GLN A 257 4.09 18.91 -7.85
CA GLN A 257 4.58 20.09 -7.14
C GLN A 257 6.09 20.32 -7.31
N ALA A 258 6.87 19.26 -7.41
CA ALA A 258 8.30 19.34 -7.72
C ALA A 258 8.55 19.62 -9.21
N GLY A 259 7.61 19.23 -10.08
CA GLY A 259 7.73 19.41 -11.52
C GLY A 259 9.03 18.81 -12.07
N PRO A 260 9.82 19.59 -12.87
CA PRO A 260 11.11 19.12 -13.38
C PRO A 260 12.12 18.74 -12.30
N ASN A 261 11.96 19.24 -11.07
CA ASN A 261 12.88 18.94 -9.96
C ASN A 261 12.64 17.55 -9.34
N ALA A 262 11.55 16.86 -9.72
CA ALA A 262 11.33 15.46 -9.38
C ALA A 262 12.18 14.49 -10.21
N GLU A 263 12.72 14.95 -11.38
CA GLU A 263 13.46 14.06 -12.28
C GLU A 263 14.68 13.42 -11.61
N GLY A 264 14.85 12.11 -11.83
CA GLY A 264 15.93 11.35 -11.23
C GLY A 264 15.70 10.92 -9.78
N THR A 265 14.63 11.39 -9.12
CA THR A 265 14.26 10.92 -7.78
C THR A 265 13.92 9.42 -7.83
N ARG A 266 14.51 8.63 -6.91
CA ARG A 266 14.29 7.19 -6.81
C ARG A 266 13.44 6.83 -5.60
N MET A 267 12.64 5.78 -5.73
CA MET A 267 11.78 5.32 -4.65
C MET A 267 11.49 3.83 -4.76
N VAL A 268 11.17 3.23 -3.62
CA VAL A 268 10.68 1.85 -3.59
C VAL A 268 9.31 1.76 -4.25
N GLN A 269 9.06 0.71 -5.02
CA GLN A 269 7.79 0.41 -5.65
C GLN A 269 7.47 -1.09 -5.56
N THR A 270 6.20 -1.42 -5.46
CA THR A 270 5.68 -2.79 -5.61
C THR A 270 5.03 -3.00 -6.97
N PHE A 271 4.73 -1.91 -7.68
CA PHE A 271 4.15 -1.93 -9.02
C PHE A 271 4.55 -0.68 -9.80
N ILE A 272 4.90 -0.87 -11.08
CA ILE A 272 5.22 0.22 -12.03
C ILE A 272 4.40 0.02 -13.31
N GLU A 273 3.73 1.10 -13.77
CA GLU A 273 2.75 1.06 -14.87
C GLU A 273 3.29 0.54 -16.21
N ASN A 274 4.56 0.78 -16.51
CA ASN A 274 5.18 0.47 -17.80
C ASN A 274 6.00 -0.84 -17.81
N SER A 275 5.61 -1.80 -17.01
CA SER A 275 6.14 -3.16 -17.03
C SER A 275 5.88 -3.85 -18.38
N HIS A 276 6.74 -4.80 -18.75
CA HIS A 276 6.52 -5.71 -19.87
C HIS A 276 5.82 -7.01 -19.47
N GLU A 277 5.54 -7.20 -18.21
CA GLU A 277 4.77 -8.34 -17.70
C GLU A 277 3.31 -8.24 -18.18
N ILE A 278 2.81 -9.30 -18.83
CA ILE A 278 1.53 -9.29 -19.57
C ILE A 278 0.34 -8.99 -18.65
N ARG A 279 0.33 -9.54 -17.44
CA ARG A 279 -0.75 -9.34 -16.47
C ARG A 279 -0.79 -7.91 -15.97
N GLN A 280 0.39 -7.32 -15.71
CA GLN A 280 0.50 -5.93 -15.30
C GLN A 280 0.06 -4.96 -16.41
N GLN A 281 0.39 -5.25 -17.67
CA GLN A 281 -0.09 -4.46 -18.82
C GLN A 281 -1.60 -4.56 -18.97
N ALA A 282 -2.15 -5.77 -18.89
CA ALA A 282 -3.60 -5.98 -18.97
C ALA A 282 -4.35 -5.25 -17.84
N PHE A 283 -3.83 -5.31 -16.61
CA PHE A 283 -4.36 -4.58 -15.47
C PHE A 283 -4.35 -3.05 -15.69
N ALA A 284 -3.21 -2.49 -16.09
CA ALA A 284 -3.10 -1.05 -16.36
C ALA A 284 -4.09 -0.61 -17.44
N LYS A 285 -4.26 -1.40 -18.52
CA LYS A 285 -5.25 -1.15 -19.57
C LYS A 285 -6.67 -1.12 -19.02
N ARG A 286 -7.08 -2.13 -18.23
CA ARG A 286 -8.40 -2.18 -17.60
C ARG A 286 -8.64 -1.00 -16.67
N PHE A 287 -7.65 -0.65 -15.87
CA PHE A 287 -7.71 0.51 -14.97
C PHE A 287 -7.96 1.81 -15.74
N TYR A 288 -7.19 2.09 -16.81
CA TYR A 288 -7.35 3.30 -17.60
C TYR A 288 -8.71 3.36 -18.30
N GLN A 289 -9.20 2.23 -18.82
CA GLN A 289 -10.52 2.14 -19.44
C GLN A 289 -11.62 2.41 -18.42
N ARG A 290 -11.53 1.78 -17.23
CA ARG A 290 -12.58 1.89 -16.21
C ARG A 290 -12.69 3.28 -15.60
N PHE A 291 -11.56 3.94 -15.34
CA PHE A 291 -11.51 5.23 -14.64
C PHE A 291 -11.30 6.44 -15.55
N HIS A 292 -11.29 6.23 -16.88
CA HIS A 292 -11.12 7.29 -17.89
C HIS A 292 -9.94 8.22 -17.59
N THR A 293 -8.82 7.67 -17.19
CA THR A 293 -7.59 8.39 -16.83
C THR A 293 -6.40 7.92 -17.67
N LYS A 294 -5.37 8.75 -17.75
CA LYS A 294 -4.12 8.43 -18.45
C LYS A 294 -2.94 8.20 -17.48
N ARG A 295 -3.17 8.31 -16.18
CA ARG A 295 -2.12 8.18 -15.14
C ARG A 295 -2.72 7.66 -13.84
N MET A 296 -2.05 6.74 -13.19
CA MET A 296 -2.29 6.38 -11.80
C MET A 296 -1.66 7.44 -10.90
N ARG A 297 -2.39 7.94 -9.88
CA ARG A 297 -1.87 8.94 -8.94
C ARG A 297 -0.85 8.36 -7.97
N SER A 298 -0.93 7.06 -7.72
CA SER A 298 0.02 6.25 -6.97
C SER A 298 -0.09 4.81 -7.46
N PRO A 299 0.79 4.38 -8.40
CA PRO A 299 0.67 3.06 -9.05
C PRO A 299 0.67 1.89 -8.07
N SER A 300 1.63 1.84 -7.14
CA SER A 300 1.68 0.80 -6.12
C SER A 300 0.40 0.74 -5.27
N ALA A 301 -0.20 1.89 -4.94
CA ALA A 301 -1.42 1.91 -4.14
C ALA A 301 -2.64 1.36 -4.90
N VAL A 302 -2.73 1.57 -6.22
CA VAL A 302 -3.77 0.94 -7.05
C VAL A 302 -3.61 -0.58 -7.01
N ALA A 303 -2.40 -1.07 -7.28
CA ALA A 303 -2.11 -2.49 -7.34
C ALA A 303 -2.31 -3.19 -5.98
N GLN A 304 -1.88 -2.57 -4.88
CA GLN A 304 -2.07 -3.12 -3.53
C GLN A 304 -3.54 -3.16 -3.10
N GLY A 305 -4.32 -2.12 -3.45
CA GLY A 305 -5.77 -2.16 -3.24
C GLY A 305 -6.44 -3.28 -4.01
N TYR A 306 -6.01 -3.49 -5.25
CA TYR A 306 -6.51 -4.57 -6.11
C TYR A 306 -6.13 -5.96 -5.58
N ASP A 307 -4.84 -6.21 -5.32
CA ASP A 307 -4.36 -7.50 -4.83
C ASP A 307 -4.90 -7.82 -3.42
N GLY A 308 -5.00 -6.80 -2.54
CA GLY A 308 -5.59 -6.96 -1.22
C GLY A 308 -7.06 -7.42 -1.28
N MET A 309 -7.84 -6.89 -2.24
CA MET A 309 -9.21 -7.34 -2.44
C MET A 309 -9.26 -8.75 -3.03
N LEU A 310 -8.33 -9.13 -3.92
CA LEU A 310 -8.27 -10.51 -4.43
C LEU A 310 -7.94 -11.52 -3.33
N LEU A 311 -6.97 -11.20 -2.46
CA LEU A 311 -6.60 -12.04 -1.31
C LEU A 311 -7.77 -12.19 -0.33
N LEU A 312 -8.42 -11.06 0.01
CA LEU A 312 -9.59 -11.08 0.88
C LEU A 312 -10.74 -11.91 0.27
N ALA A 313 -10.99 -11.75 -1.03
CA ALA A 313 -12.03 -12.49 -1.74
C ALA A 313 -11.71 -13.99 -1.80
N GLN A 314 -10.44 -14.38 -1.95
CA GLN A 314 -10.04 -15.78 -1.90
C GLN A 314 -10.26 -16.38 -0.50
N GLY A 315 -9.92 -15.66 0.57
CA GLY A 315 -10.24 -16.04 1.93
C GLY A 315 -11.75 -16.22 2.15
N LEU A 316 -12.56 -15.30 1.64
CA LEU A 316 -14.02 -15.39 1.70
C LEU A 316 -14.58 -16.59 0.89
N ARG A 317 -13.98 -16.95 -0.25
CA ARG A 317 -14.37 -18.17 -0.98
C ARG A 317 -14.09 -19.43 -0.14
N GLU A 318 -12.91 -19.51 0.47
CA GLU A 318 -12.49 -20.67 1.26
C GLU A 318 -13.20 -20.75 2.62
N SER A 319 -13.64 -19.62 3.19
CA SER A 319 -14.51 -19.58 4.38
C SER A 319 -16.01 -19.73 4.05
N GLN A 320 -16.38 -19.97 2.78
CA GLN A 320 -17.78 -20.07 2.31
C GLN A 320 -18.59 -18.79 2.58
N GLY A 321 -17.94 -17.65 2.53
CA GLY A 321 -18.55 -16.33 2.79
C GLY A 321 -18.76 -16.03 4.28
N GLU A 322 -18.12 -16.77 5.17
CA GLU A 322 -18.16 -16.48 6.61
C GLU A 322 -17.02 -15.56 7.00
N GLY A 323 -17.34 -14.51 7.77
CA GLY A 323 -16.39 -13.56 8.34
C GLY A 323 -15.75 -14.04 9.66
N GLY A 324 -15.21 -13.09 10.44
CA GLY A 324 -14.65 -13.36 11.76
C GLY A 324 -13.52 -14.39 11.75
N VAL A 325 -13.50 -15.30 12.73
CA VAL A 325 -12.43 -16.30 12.90
C VAL A 325 -12.31 -17.25 11.71
N LYS A 326 -13.43 -17.59 11.05
CA LYS A 326 -13.39 -18.49 9.89
C LYS A 326 -12.67 -17.88 8.70
N LEU A 327 -12.86 -16.57 8.47
CA LEU A 327 -12.11 -15.86 7.45
C LEU A 327 -10.63 -15.76 7.80
N VAL A 328 -10.27 -15.53 9.07
CA VAL A 328 -8.87 -15.54 9.52
C VAL A 328 -8.24 -16.91 9.22
N GLN A 329 -8.86 -17.99 9.64
CA GLN A 329 -8.37 -19.37 9.38
C GLN A 329 -8.24 -19.68 7.88
N ALA A 330 -9.19 -19.19 7.07
CA ALA A 330 -9.13 -19.35 5.62
C ALA A 330 -7.96 -18.55 5.00
N LEU A 331 -7.70 -17.34 5.48
CA LEU A 331 -6.56 -16.52 5.03
C LEU A 331 -5.21 -17.15 5.44
N GLU A 332 -5.07 -17.61 6.69
CA GLU A 332 -3.88 -18.28 7.20
C GLU A 332 -3.59 -19.62 6.48
N GLY A 333 -4.63 -20.28 6.01
CA GLY A 333 -4.55 -21.59 5.36
C GLY A 333 -4.93 -21.58 3.88
N LEU A 334 -4.73 -20.48 3.14
CA LEU A 334 -5.08 -20.38 1.72
C LEU A 334 -4.54 -21.57 0.92
N ARG A 335 -5.44 -22.33 0.30
CA ARG A 335 -5.11 -23.53 -0.48
C ARG A 335 -4.87 -23.24 -1.95
N ASN A 336 -5.60 -22.26 -2.48
CA ASN A 336 -5.48 -21.88 -3.88
C ASN A 336 -4.64 -20.61 -4.03
N PRO A 337 -3.68 -20.57 -4.96
CA PRO A 337 -2.89 -19.39 -5.20
C PRO A 337 -3.75 -18.22 -5.69
N VAL A 338 -3.38 -17.02 -5.30
CA VAL A 338 -4.00 -15.78 -5.78
C VAL A 338 -3.10 -15.13 -6.82
N GLU A 339 -3.65 -14.99 -8.01
CA GLU A 339 -2.96 -14.39 -9.15
C GLU A 339 -3.14 -12.86 -9.12
N GLY A 340 -2.29 -12.19 -8.35
CA GLY A 340 -2.27 -10.74 -8.25
C GLY A 340 -1.59 -10.04 -9.42
N VAL A 341 -1.46 -8.72 -9.34
CA VAL A 341 -0.71 -7.89 -10.31
C VAL A 341 0.63 -7.45 -9.75
N ILE A 342 0.82 -7.54 -8.44
CA ILE A 342 2.10 -7.32 -7.77
C ILE A 342 2.87 -8.63 -7.72
N ALA A 343 2.20 -9.70 -7.34
CA ALA A 343 2.81 -11.01 -7.12
C ALA A 343 1.80 -12.14 -7.39
N ARG A 344 2.32 -13.36 -7.54
CA ARG A 344 1.54 -14.59 -7.39
C ARG A 344 1.70 -15.07 -5.95
N TYR A 345 0.63 -15.04 -5.20
CA TYR A 345 0.62 -15.38 -3.78
C TYR A 345 0.28 -16.85 -3.58
N GLU A 346 1.23 -17.62 -3.05
CA GLU A 346 1.06 -19.05 -2.70
C GLU A 346 1.17 -19.21 -1.18
N ARG A 347 0.05 -19.35 -0.48
CA ARG A 347 -0.02 -19.37 1.00
C ARG A 347 0.73 -18.19 1.63
N PRO A 348 0.34 -16.94 1.32
CA PRO A 348 1.07 -15.76 1.75
C PRO A 348 0.97 -15.48 3.25
N TYR A 349 0.06 -16.17 3.95
CA TYR A 349 -0.17 -15.98 5.38
C TYR A 349 -0.10 -17.31 6.13
N SER A 350 0.29 -17.23 7.39
CA SER A 350 0.22 -18.31 8.37
C SER A 350 -0.24 -17.75 9.71
N ARG A 351 -0.46 -18.60 10.71
CA ARG A 351 -0.80 -18.17 12.08
C ARG A 351 0.24 -17.19 12.67
N HIS A 352 1.49 -17.28 12.26
CA HIS A 352 2.62 -16.53 12.82
C HIS A 352 3.08 -15.37 11.94
N ASP A 353 2.64 -15.35 10.67
CA ASP A 353 3.02 -14.32 9.70
C ASP A 353 1.81 -13.90 8.86
N HIS A 354 1.43 -12.65 9.00
CA HIS A 354 0.34 -12.01 8.25
C HIS A 354 0.83 -10.99 7.21
N GLU A 355 2.10 -11.09 6.78
CA GLU A 355 2.69 -10.31 5.69
C GLU A 355 2.59 -11.08 4.36
N ALA A 356 2.02 -10.47 3.33
CA ALA A 356 1.97 -11.09 1.99
C ALA A 356 3.16 -10.71 1.09
N ILE A 357 3.94 -9.72 1.48
CA ILE A 357 5.03 -9.16 0.66
C ILE A 357 6.35 -9.30 1.40
N ASP A 358 7.26 -10.06 0.79
CA ASP A 358 8.63 -10.24 1.23
C ASP A 358 9.61 -9.37 0.41
N ASP A 359 10.91 -9.49 0.71
CA ASP A 359 12.00 -8.73 0.08
C ASP A 359 12.15 -9.01 -1.43
N SER A 360 11.54 -10.09 -1.92
CA SER A 360 11.59 -10.45 -3.35
C SER A 360 10.68 -9.58 -4.21
N VAL A 361 9.70 -8.90 -3.63
CA VAL A 361 8.67 -8.16 -4.37
C VAL A 361 9.09 -6.74 -4.72
N PRO A 362 9.55 -5.89 -3.77
CA PRO A 362 9.85 -4.49 -4.05
C PRO A 362 11.02 -4.32 -5.02
N LEU A 363 11.00 -3.21 -5.74
CA LEU A 363 12.06 -2.79 -6.67
C LEU A 363 12.21 -1.26 -6.61
N ILE A 364 13.23 -0.73 -7.28
CA ILE A 364 13.47 0.71 -7.34
C ILE A 364 12.84 1.29 -8.61
N GLY A 365 11.93 2.25 -8.38
CA GLY A 365 11.42 3.16 -9.40
C GLY A 365 12.24 4.45 -9.47
N ILE A 366 12.13 5.15 -10.59
CA ILE A 366 12.72 6.46 -10.81
C ILE A 366 11.72 7.36 -11.53
N VAL A 367 11.71 8.65 -11.20
CA VAL A 367 10.93 9.63 -11.96
C VAL A 367 11.65 9.96 -13.27
N ARG A 368 10.95 9.80 -14.40
CA ARG A 368 11.38 10.18 -15.75
C ARG A 368 10.20 10.81 -16.49
N ILE A 369 10.41 12.01 -17.01
CA ILE A 369 9.38 12.78 -17.75
C ILE A 369 8.06 12.84 -16.94
N GLY A 370 8.18 13.17 -15.63
CA GLY A 370 7.06 13.31 -14.71
C GLY A 370 6.28 12.01 -14.42
N ARG A 371 6.87 10.84 -14.69
CA ARG A 371 6.27 9.52 -14.41
C ARG A 371 7.25 8.60 -13.70
N VAL A 372 6.73 7.68 -12.90
CA VAL A 372 7.53 6.61 -12.31
C VAL A 372 7.77 5.53 -13.35
N THR A 373 9.03 5.17 -13.54
CA THR A 373 9.48 4.06 -14.38
C THR A 373 10.52 3.23 -13.63
N PHE A 374 10.98 2.14 -14.20
CA PHE A 374 12.02 1.30 -13.61
C PHE A 374 13.36 2.05 -13.54
N ALA A 375 13.99 2.09 -12.38
CA ALA A 375 15.33 2.64 -12.23
C ALA A 375 16.36 1.77 -12.98
N HIS A 376 16.11 0.47 -13.02
CA HIS A 376 16.99 -0.52 -13.66
C HIS A 376 16.26 -1.20 -14.81
N PRO A 377 16.77 -1.08 -16.07
CA PRO A 377 16.09 -1.61 -17.26
C PRO A 377 15.76 -3.11 -17.18
N GLN A 378 16.62 -3.92 -16.53
CA GLN A 378 16.39 -5.36 -16.37
C GLN A 378 15.12 -5.68 -15.58
N ASP A 379 14.73 -4.84 -14.63
CA ASP A 379 13.53 -5.06 -13.80
C ASP A 379 12.24 -4.93 -14.61
N ARG A 380 12.29 -4.25 -15.76
CA ARG A 380 11.13 -4.08 -16.65
C ARG A 380 10.65 -5.39 -17.27
N MET A 381 11.59 -6.34 -17.43
CA MET A 381 11.32 -7.68 -17.99
C MET A 381 11.08 -8.72 -16.90
N ARG A 382 11.10 -8.31 -15.62
CA ARG A 382 10.95 -9.21 -14.49
C ARG A 382 9.58 -9.87 -14.52
N ALA A 383 9.57 -11.21 -14.43
CA ALA A 383 8.32 -11.96 -14.17
C ALA A 383 7.72 -11.57 -12.83
N LEU A 384 6.43 -11.80 -12.66
CA LEU A 384 5.77 -11.58 -11.38
C LEU A 384 6.48 -12.38 -10.27
N PRO A 385 6.88 -11.74 -9.19
CA PRO A 385 7.50 -12.43 -8.07
C PRO A 385 6.51 -13.40 -7.42
N LYS A 386 7.08 -14.43 -6.80
CA LYS A 386 6.38 -15.39 -5.96
C LYS A 386 6.97 -15.27 -4.56
N PRO A 387 6.37 -14.46 -3.68
CA PRO A 387 6.81 -14.39 -2.30
C PRO A 387 6.90 -15.78 -1.67
N ALA A 388 7.86 -15.97 -0.80
CA ALA A 388 7.98 -17.23 -0.08
C ALA A 388 6.68 -17.52 0.69
N PRO A 389 6.19 -18.76 0.71
CA PRO A 389 5.06 -19.10 1.56
C PRO A 389 5.39 -18.79 3.02
N ALA A 390 4.41 -18.21 3.75
CA ALA A 390 4.59 -17.95 5.18
C ALA A 390 4.91 -19.26 5.92
N MET A 391 5.87 -19.21 6.82
CA MET A 391 6.20 -20.39 7.64
C MET A 391 5.03 -20.72 8.56
N PRO A 392 4.81 -22.03 8.81
CA PRO A 392 3.70 -22.52 9.61
C PRO A 392 3.67 -21.98 11.03
#